data_fcedd57bbb08f3b75145a7cc46e255ec
#
_entry.id   fcedd57bbb08f3b75145a7cc46e255ec
#
_cell.length_a   1.000
_cell.length_b   1.000
_cell.length_c   1.000
_cell.angle_alpha   90.00
_cell.angle_beta   90.00
_cell.angle_gamma   90.00
#
_symmetry.space_group_name_H-M   'P 1'
#
loop_
_entity.id
_entity.type
_entity.pdbx_description
1 polymer ?
#
loop_
_entity_poly.entity_id
_entity_poly.type
_entity_poly.pdbx_seq_one_letter_code
_entity_poly.pdbx_strand_id
1 'polypeptide(L)'
;MFTRRKLQITMALTLLFAMLISATAANAQAVTLGGTATIRDASGSALGASNSLVLALTDAPSAGSGFRYEGWLVRSSGAKVSVGTFNGPSINGTWVSPTNENLAANYGQLVLTKEPVPDPDPATSGAAVFSATIAAGVLGPFRSLLSDSSATASDNGVAVALHGQAIVAAAHAALSKNSALLADMQSHAQHVINVIDGLGGPGDGVGLLAYADEAKIQAAAARANDPDNATVVAGAAAVITAADEIIVRAESAKASAQLVIALSPTTSPTGTLADAYLGTVLSQSGLTVAAAAALYAAAQDMGAFVPTDGSVASPSAGDELVPMIALLALAAGVLFTGGGFAMLRRRGVVA
;
A
#
# COMPACT_ATOMS: atom_id res chain seq x y z
N MET A 1 -58.16 27.81 32.23
CA MET A 1 -57.49 28.53 31.13
C MET A 1 -55.95 28.52 31.22
N PHE A 2 -55.36 28.08 32.34
CA PHE A 2 -53.91 28.10 32.59
C PHE A 2 -53.16 26.86 32.02
N THR A 3 -53.82 25.75 31.73
CA THR A 3 -53.19 24.51 31.31
C THR A 3 -52.79 24.48 29.83
N ARG A 4 -53.53 25.14 28.94
CA ARG A 4 -53.22 25.17 27.48
C ARG A 4 -51.99 26.01 27.15
N ARG A 5 -51.75 27.15 27.85
CA ARG A 5 -50.57 27.99 27.63
C ARG A 5 -49.26 27.33 28.02
N LYS A 6 -49.25 26.55 29.13
CA LYS A 6 -48.07 25.82 29.56
C LYS A 6 -47.67 24.72 28.57
N LEU A 7 -48.66 24.02 28.00
CA LEU A 7 -48.40 22.97 27.00
C LEU A 7 -47.84 23.54 25.67
N GLN A 8 -48.31 24.70 25.25
CA GLN A 8 -47.82 25.38 24.04
C GLN A 8 -46.38 25.89 24.21
N ILE A 9 -45.98 26.39 25.37
CA ILE A 9 -44.64 26.87 25.64
C ILE A 9 -43.67 25.68 25.69
N THR A 10 -44.06 24.56 26.30
CA THR A 10 -43.23 23.35 26.35
C THR A 10 -43.03 22.74 24.96
N MET A 11 -44.06 22.68 24.11
CA MET A 11 -43.93 22.22 22.73
C MET A 11 -43.06 23.13 21.87
N ALA A 12 -43.19 24.48 22.03
CA ALA A 12 -42.36 25.41 21.28
C ALA A 12 -40.88 25.34 21.69
N LEU A 13 -40.59 25.14 22.98
CA LEU A 13 -39.21 24.97 23.48
C LEU A 13 -38.58 23.66 22.99
N THR A 14 -39.37 22.57 22.93
CA THR A 14 -38.88 21.24 22.45
C THR A 14 -38.64 21.31 20.93
N LEU A 15 -39.47 22.01 20.12
CA LEU A 15 -39.25 22.18 18.71
C LEU A 15 -37.99 23.06 18.42
N LEU A 16 -37.81 24.13 19.21
CA LEU A 16 -36.65 25.01 19.07
C LEU A 16 -35.34 24.27 19.41
N PHE A 17 -35.37 23.44 20.42
CA PHE A 17 -34.21 22.60 20.80
C PHE A 17 -33.93 21.52 19.77
N ALA A 18 -34.95 20.90 19.17
CA ALA A 18 -34.79 19.95 18.08
C ALA A 18 -34.25 20.61 16.80
N MET A 19 -34.65 21.85 16.50
CA MET A 19 -34.10 22.61 15.38
C MET A 19 -32.65 23.07 15.60
N LEU A 20 -32.24 23.37 16.85
CA LEU A 20 -30.84 23.69 17.15
C LEU A 20 -29.91 22.48 17.02
N ILE A 21 -30.38 21.28 17.31
CA ILE A 21 -29.58 20.05 17.17
C ILE A 21 -29.44 19.63 15.69
N SER A 22 -30.44 19.96 14.86
CA SER A 22 -30.40 19.65 13.43
C SER A 22 -29.48 20.57 12.60
N ALA A 23 -29.02 21.68 13.16
CA ALA A 23 -28.24 22.68 12.41
C ALA A 23 -26.72 22.45 12.46
N THR A 24 -26.24 21.42 13.16
CA THR A 24 -24.78 21.19 13.31
C THR A 24 -24.25 19.93 12.64
N ALA A 25 -25.08 19.19 11.92
CA ALA A 25 -24.57 18.21 10.96
C ALA A 25 -24.23 18.93 9.63
N ALA A 26 -23.33 19.91 9.69
CA ALA A 26 -22.58 20.26 8.50
C ALA A 26 -21.83 18.97 8.11
N ASN A 27 -22.21 18.38 6.98
CA ASN A 27 -21.45 17.33 6.35
C ASN A 27 -20.02 17.88 6.14
N ALA A 28 -19.14 17.69 7.10
CA ALA A 28 -17.72 17.89 6.89
C ALA A 28 -17.35 16.87 5.82
N GLN A 29 -17.26 17.31 4.59
CA GLN A 29 -16.80 16.48 3.49
C GLN A 29 -15.38 16.07 3.85
N ALA A 30 -15.11 14.76 3.91
CA ALA A 30 -13.80 14.25 4.21
C ALA A 30 -12.79 14.86 3.22
N VAL A 31 -11.77 15.52 3.72
CA VAL A 31 -10.70 16.09 2.90
C VAL A 31 -9.72 14.99 2.56
N THR A 32 -9.55 14.71 1.28
CA THR A 32 -8.51 13.81 0.79
C THR A 32 -7.33 14.64 0.35
N LEU A 33 -6.13 14.33 0.84
CA LEU A 33 -4.92 14.95 0.34
C LEU A 33 -4.69 14.51 -1.12
N GLY A 34 -4.24 15.44 -1.96
CA GLY A 34 -3.75 15.10 -3.29
C GLY A 34 -2.43 14.35 -3.24
N GLY A 35 -2.13 13.56 -4.27
CA GLY A 35 -0.88 12.82 -4.36
C GLY A 35 -0.81 11.56 -3.51
N THR A 36 0.40 11.05 -3.31
CA THR A 36 0.67 9.76 -2.64
C THR A 36 1.92 9.81 -1.78
N ALA A 37 2.01 8.86 -0.84
CA ALA A 37 3.26 8.49 -0.20
C ALA A 37 3.58 7.03 -0.56
N THR A 38 4.78 6.76 -1.08
CA THR A 38 5.11 5.44 -1.64
C THR A 38 6.41 4.91 -1.04
N ILE A 39 6.39 3.64 -0.63
CA ILE A 39 7.61 2.94 -0.19
C ILE A 39 8.47 2.65 -1.42
N ARG A 40 9.76 3.00 -1.35
CA ARG A 40 10.76 2.83 -2.41
C ARG A 40 12.08 2.30 -1.86
N ASP A 41 12.96 1.90 -2.75
CA ASP A 41 14.37 1.72 -2.42
C ASP A 41 15.03 3.10 -2.31
N ALA A 42 15.85 3.30 -1.28
CA ALA A 42 16.67 4.50 -1.18
C ALA A 42 17.69 4.55 -2.32
N SER A 43 18.09 5.75 -2.73
CA SER A 43 19.12 5.91 -3.74
C SER A 43 20.40 5.18 -3.34
N GLY A 44 20.92 4.33 -4.23
CA GLY A 44 22.10 3.51 -3.99
C GLY A 44 21.84 2.21 -3.21
N SER A 45 20.63 1.94 -2.77
CA SER A 45 20.26 0.63 -2.20
C SER A 45 20.05 -0.41 -3.30
N ALA A 46 20.20 -1.67 -2.93
CA ALA A 46 19.82 -2.78 -3.81
C ALA A 46 18.30 -2.78 -4.04
N LEU A 47 17.88 -3.27 -5.20
CA LEU A 47 16.48 -3.54 -5.49
C LEU A 47 15.94 -4.54 -4.45
N GLY A 48 14.78 -4.25 -3.87
CA GLY A 48 14.19 -5.04 -2.79
C GLY A 48 14.45 -4.49 -1.40
N ALA A 49 15.25 -3.44 -1.26
CA ALA A 49 15.52 -2.83 0.06
C ALA A 49 14.25 -2.23 0.68
N SER A 50 13.38 -1.61 -0.12
CA SER A 50 12.12 -0.97 0.32
C SER A 50 12.32 -0.15 1.60
N ASN A 51 13.41 0.62 1.68
CA ASN A 51 13.91 1.25 2.91
C ASN A 51 13.74 2.77 2.94
N SER A 52 12.95 3.31 2.02
CA SER A 52 12.61 4.74 1.99
C SER A 52 11.11 4.97 1.76
N LEU A 53 10.63 6.12 2.22
CA LEU A 53 9.27 6.63 1.95
C LEU A 53 9.38 7.93 1.16
N VAL A 54 8.83 7.95 -0.04
CA VAL A 54 8.73 9.15 -0.86
C VAL A 54 7.35 9.76 -0.64
N LEU A 55 7.33 10.98 -0.12
CA LEU A 55 6.14 11.78 0.13
C LEU A 55 5.96 12.77 -1.02
N ALA A 56 4.79 12.78 -1.64
CA ALA A 56 4.39 13.73 -2.68
C ALA A 56 2.91 14.08 -2.47
N LEU A 57 2.60 14.72 -1.31
CA LEU A 57 1.23 15.05 -0.92
C LEU A 57 0.98 16.54 -1.13
N THR A 58 -0.20 16.88 -1.63
CA THR A 58 -0.67 18.24 -1.88
C THR A 58 -1.99 18.50 -1.16
N ASP A 59 -2.39 19.76 -1.16
CA ASP A 59 -3.70 20.21 -0.67
C ASP A 59 -3.90 19.99 0.85
N ALA A 60 -2.79 19.79 1.59
CA ALA A 60 -2.87 19.73 3.04
C ALA A 60 -3.32 21.11 3.57
N PRO A 61 -4.36 21.19 4.41
CA PRO A 61 -4.73 22.44 5.07
C PRO A 61 -3.54 23.00 5.85
N SER A 62 -3.54 24.31 6.12
CA SER A 62 -2.54 24.88 7.01
C SER A 62 -2.62 24.21 8.38
N ALA A 63 -1.50 23.80 8.96
CA ALA A 63 -1.49 23.31 10.34
C ALA A 63 -1.87 24.40 11.35
N GLY A 64 -1.81 25.67 10.94
CA GLY A 64 -2.09 26.84 11.79
C GLY A 64 -0.88 27.31 12.58
N SER A 65 -0.99 28.54 13.14
CA SER A 65 0.09 29.12 13.94
C SER A 65 0.38 28.29 15.19
N GLY A 66 1.65 28.00 15.45
CA GLY A 66 2.10 27.21 16.59
C GLY A 66 1.93 25.69 16.41
N PHE A 67 1.65 25.22 15.19
CA PHE A 67 1.52 23.81 14.87
C PHE A 67 2.24 23.45 13.57
N ARG A 68 2.56 22.16 13.42
CA ARG A 68 3.08 21.51 12.21
C ARG A 68 2.47 20.12 12.06
N TYR A 69 2.57 19.54 10.88
CA TYR A 69 2.29 18.11 10.70
C TYR A 69 3.51 17.28 11.05
N GLU A 70 3.30 16.10 11.60
CA GLU A 70 4.30 15.04 11.69
C GLU A 70 3.77 13.77 11.08
N GLY A 71 4.61 13.11 10.26
CA GLY A 71 4.28 11.87 9.59
C GLY A 71 4.79 10.66 10.36
N TRP A 72 3.99 9.60 10.40
CA TRP A 72 4.29 8.37 11.13
C TRP A 72 3.98 7.15 10.28
N LEU A 73 4.96 6.28 10.09
CA LEU A 73 4.68 4.92 9.64
C LEU A 73 4.31 4.07 10.86
N VAL A 74 3.26 3.25 10.71
CA VAL A 74 2.67 2.46 11.80
C VAL A 74 2.73 0.98 11.46
N ARG A 75 3.28 0.19 12.37
CA ARG A 75 3.31 -1.28 12.31
C ARG A 75 1.97 -1.88 12.72
N SER A 76 1.72 -3.13 12.38
CA SER A 76 0.56 -3.89 12.87
C SER A 76 0.51 -4.01 14.41
N SER A 77 1.66 -3.93 15.09
CA SER A 77 1.76 -3.89 16.55
C SER A 77 1.34 -2.55 17.17
N GLY A 78 1.09 -1.52 16.34
CA GLY A 78 0.84 -0.15 16.78
C GLY A 78 2.11 0.68 17.00
N ALA A 79 3.31 0.07 16.92
CA ALA A 79 4.56 0.82 17.02
C ALA A 79 4.71 1.79 15.84
N LYS A 80 5.22 2.99 16.12
CA LYS A 80 5.32 4.10 15.18
C LYS A 80 6.76 4.54 15.00
N VAL A 81 7.10 5.02 13.79
CA VAL A 81 8.35 5.71 13.52
C VAL A 81 8.03 7.04 12.83
N SER A 82 8.64 8.12 13.30
CA SER A 82 8.51 9.44 12.66
C SER A 82 9.24 9.45 11.32
N VAL A 83 8.57 9.95 10.30
CA VAL A 83 9.15 10.17 8.96
C VAL A 83 9.44 11.64 8.68
N GLY A 84 9.28 12.48 9.71
CA GLY A 84 9.60 13.90 9.65
C GLY A 84 8.41 14.82 9.88
N THR A 85 8.72 16.12 9.93
CA THR A 85 7.76 17.18 10.19
C THR A 85 7.59 18.12 9.01
N PHE A 86 6.37 18.62 8.79
CA PHE A 86 5.97 19.35 7.58
C PHE A 86 5.05 20.52 7.92
N ASN A 87 5.06 21.57 7.11
CA ASN A 87 4.28 22.79 7.37
C ASN A 87 3.03 22.92 6.46
N GLY A 88 2.80 22.03 5.50
CA GLY A 88 1.74 22.19 4.48
C GLY A 88 1.93 23.46 3.61
N PRO A 89 1.14 23.68 2.58
CA PRO A 89 0.12 22.79 2.02
C PRO A 89 0.69 21.60 1.24
N SER A 90 1.99 21.60 0.96
CA SER A 90 2.68 20.51 0.27
C SER A 90 3.59 19.76 1.24
N ILE A 91 3.45 18.45 1.30
CA ILE A 91 4.26 17.56 2.12
C ILE A 91 5.09 16.72 1.16
N ASN A 92 6.29 17.20 0.85
CA ASN A 92 7.18 16.59 -0.12
C ASN A 92 8.52 16.26 0.52
N GLY A 93 9.06 15.11 0.15
CA GLY A 93 10.38 14.69 0.61
C GLY A 93 10.59 13.19 0.48
N THR A 94 11.82 12.78 0.76
CA THR A 94 12.18 11.38 0.88
C THR A 94 12.74 11.16 2.27
N TRP A 95 12.11 10.29 3.02
CA TRP A 95 12.64 9.78 4.28
C TRP A 95 13.29 8.41 4.04
N VAL A 96 14.47 8.20 4.58
CA VAL A 96 15.19 6.93 4.52
C VAL A 96 15.25 6.35 5.92
N SER A 97 14.94 5.07 6.06
CA SER A 97 15.00 4.39 7.35
C SER A 97 16.43 4.44 7.90
N PRO A 98 16.63 5.01 9.09
CA PRO A 98 17.95 5.08 9.72
C PRO A 98 18.52 3.71 10.09
N THR A 99 17.68 2.70 10.21
CA THR A 99 18.04 1.31 10.49
C THR A 99 18.11 0.45 9.24
N ASN A 100 17.87 1.04 8.07
CA ASN A 100 17.83 0.35 6.78
C ASN A 100 16.83 -0.83 6.73
N GLU A 101 15.75 -0.75 7.53
CA GLU A 101 14.73 -1.79 7.56
C GLU A 101 13.85 -1.78 6.31
N ASN A 102 13.35 -2.95 5.93
CA ASN A 102 12.36 -3.09 4.86
C ASN A 102 10.99 -2.57 5.35
N LEU A 103 10.56 -1.43 4.80
CA LEU A 103 9.31 -0.77 5.19
C LEU A 103 8.08 -1.51 4.67
N ALA A 104 8.17 -2.14 3.50
CA ALA A 104 7.06 -2.92 2.92
C ALA A 104 6.72 -4.13 3.80
N ALA A 105 7.74 -4.78 4.37
CA ALA A 105 7.55 -5.89 5.31
C ALA A 105 6.88 -5.44 6.61
N ASN A 106 7.22 -4.25 7.12
CA ASN A 106 6.96 -3.87 8.48
C ASN A 106 5.75 -2.94 8.66
N TYR A 107 5.42 -2.12 7.69
CA TYR A 107 4.42 -1.06 7.84
C TYR A 107 3.28 -1.23 6.84
N GLY A 108 2.09 -0.91 7.28
CA GLY A 108 0.88 -0.96 6.46
C GLY A 108 0.00 0.28 6.60
N GLN A 109 0.47 1.28 7.38
CA GLN A 109 -0.29 2.49 7.62
C GLN A 109 0.64 3.70 7.68
N LEU A 110 0.18 4.82 7.11
CA LEU A 110 0.73 6.16 7.25
C LEU A 110 -0.28 7.02 8.02
N VAL A 111 0.19 7.77 9.01
CA VAL A 111 -0.62 8.71 9.78
C VAL A 111 0.08 10.06 9.79
N LEU A 112 -0.68 11.14 9.62
CA LEU A 112 -0.22 12.50 9.84
C LEU A 112 -0.93 13.06 11.06
N THR A 113 -0.17 13.50 12.04
CA THR A 113 -0.65 14.17 13.24
C THR A 113 -0.39 15.68 13.17
N LYS A 114 -1.09 16.43 13.99
CA LYS A 114 -0.85 17.86 14.16
C LYS A 114 -0.18 18.08 15.51
N GLU A 115 1.10 18.47 15.47
CA GLU A 115 1.94 18.60 16.65
C GLU A 115 2.21 20.07 16.98
N PRO A 116 2.33 20.46 18.26
CA PRO A 116 2.66 21.82 18.66
C PRO A 116 4.10 22.19 18.30
N VAL A 117 4.38 23.50 18.23
CA VAL A 117 5.75 24.03 18.05
C VAL A 117 6.04 25.09 19.11
N PRO A 118 7.01 24.87 20.02
CA PRO A 118 7.87 23.69 20.14
C PRO A 118 7.10 22.46 20.60
N ASP A 119 7.54 21.29 20.18
CA ASP A 119 6.99 20.01 20.59
C ASP A 119 7.74 19.52 21.85
N PRO A 120 7.07 19.43 23.02
CA PRO A 120 7.70 19.01 24.26
C PRO A 120 7.79 17.47 24.39
N ASP A 121 7.06 16.72 23.55
CA ASP A 121 6.99 15.26 23.62
C ASP A 121 7.29 14.67 22.23
N PRO A 122 8.40 13.93 22.05
CA PRO A 122 8.75 13.31 20.80
C PRO A 122 7.82 12.13 20.40
N ALA A 123 6.88 11.73 21.26
CA ALA A 123 5.82 10.79 20.92
C ALA A 123 4.66 11.52 20.23
N THR A 124 3.79 10.77 19.55
CA THR A 124 2.57 11.36 18.95
C THR A 124 1.70 11.98 20.03
N SER A 125 1.70 13.30 20.16
CA SER A 125 0.89 14.05 21.12
C SER A 125 -0.44 14.50 20.51
N GLY A 126 -0.50 14.58 19.19
CA GLY A 126 -1.66 15.08 18.44
C GLY A 126 -2.63 13.99 17.99
N ALA A 127 -3.88 14.39 17.77
CA ALA A 127 -4.85 13.56 17.05
C ALA A 127 -4.41 13.34 15.61
N ALA A 128 -4.64 12.13 15.08
CA ALA A 128 -4.48 11.87 13.66
C ALA A 128 -5.43 12.76 12.85
N VAL A 129 -4.87 13.55 11.93
CA VAL A 129 -5.65 14.42 11.06
C VAL A 129 -5.83 13.84 9.67
N PHE A 130 -4.85 13.05 9.22
CA PHE A 130 -4.94 12.26 7.98
C PHE A 130 -4.36 10.88 8.20
N SER A 131 -4.91 9.89 7.54
CA SER A 131 -4.39 8.53 7.58
C SER A 131 -4.61 7.81 6.26
N ALA A 132 -3.73 6.86 5.96
CA ALA A 132 -3.89 5.90 4.90
C ALA A 132 -3.47 4.52 5.41
N THR A 133 -4.24 3.51 5.08
CA THR A 133 -3.94 2.12 5.46
C THR A 133 -4.05 1.25 4.23
N ILE A 134 -3.02 0.43 3.98
CA ILE A 134 -3.13 -0.63 2.99
C ILE A 134 -4.17 -1.62 3.52
N ALA A 135 -5.23 -1.86 2.75
CA ALA A 135 -6.30 -2.76 3.16
C ALA A 135 -5.76 -4.16 3.52
N ALA A 136 -6.30 -4.78 4.56
CA ALA A 136 -5.79 -6.05 5.07
C ALA A 136 -5.72 -7.15 3.99
N GLY A 137 -6.68 -7.18 3.06
CA GLY A 137 -6.69 -8.11 1.93
C GLY A 137 -5.64 -7.79 0.85
N VAL A 138 -5.11 -6.55 0.80
CA VAL A 138 -4.06 -6.12 -0.13
C VAL A 138 -2.68 -6.29 0.47
N LEU A 139 -2.55 -6.13 1.78
CA LEU A 139 -1.27 -6.14 2.48
C LEU A 139 -0.50 -7.46 2.32
N GLY A 140 -1.18 -8.60 2.33
CA GLY A 140 -0.59 -9.91 2.07
C GLY A 140 0.02 -10.00 0.67
N PRO A 141 -0.78 -9.84 -0.40
CA PRO A 141 -0.28 -9.78 -1.78
C PRO A 141 0.84 -8.75 -2.00
N PHE A 142 0.73 -7.56 -1.43
CA PHE A 142 1.75 -6.51 -1.50
C PHE A 142 3.09 -6.98 -0.91
N ARG A 143 3.08 -7.59 0.27
CA ARG A 143 4.28 -8.14 0.91
C ARG A 143 4.85 -9.32 0.15
N SER A 144 4.00 -10.20 -0.37
CA SER A 144 4.42 -11.32 -1.20
C SER A 144 5.16 -10.85 -2.45
N LEU A 145 4.76 -9.75 -3.06
CA LEU A 145 5.48 -9.17 -4.20
C LEU A 145 6.82 -8.55 -3.81
N LEU A 146 6.93 -7.88 -2.64
CA LEU A 146 8.07 -6.98 -2.37
C LEU A 146 9.04 -7.48 -1.31
N SER A 147 8.61 -8.31 -0.36
CA SER A 147 9.42 -8.57 0.84
C SER A 147 9.48 -10.00 1.33
N ASP A 148 8.39 -10.76 1.23
CA ASP A 148 8.30 -12.09 1.87
C ASP A 148 7.31 -12.97 1.12
N SER A 149 7.82 -14.02 0.48
CA SER A 149 7.01 -14.99 -0.23
C SER A 149 7.58 -16.38 -0.14
N SER A 150 6.79 -17.32 0.35
CA SER A 150 7.11 -18.75 0.33
C SER A 150 7.17 -19.35 -1.09
N ALA A 151 6.76 -18.61 -2.10
CA ALA A 151 6.87 -19.01 -3.51
C ALA A 151 8.29 -18.79 -4.07
N THR A 152 9.17 -18.12 -3.33
CA THR A 152 10.56 -17.86 -3.74
C THR A 152 11.54 -18.76 -3.00
N ALA A 153 12.67 -19.05 -3.64
CA ALA A 153 13.70 -19.93 -3.06
C ALA A 153 14.39 -19.36 -1.80
N SER A 154 14.27 -18.06 -1.57
CA SER A 154 14.97 -17.34 -0.48
C SER A 154 14.02 -16.55 0.43
N ASP A 155 12.72 -16.86 0.41
CA ASP A 155 11.68 -16.17 1.19
C ASP A 155 11.68 -14.64 1.02
N ASN A 156 12.16 -14.15 -0.14
CA ASN A 156 12.11 -12.74 -0.50
C ASN A 156 10.86 -12.44 -1.36
N GLY A 157 10.64 -11.18 -1.73
CA GLY A 157 9.50 -10.81 -2.59
C GLY A 157 9.62 -11.42 -3.99
N VAL A 158 8.49 -11.85 -4.55
CA VAL A 158 8.40 -12.43 -5.90
C VAL A 158 9.01 -11.53 -6.97
N ALA A 159 8.73 -10.22 -6.91
CA ALA A 159 9.27 -9.24 -7.87
C ALA A 159 10.79 -9.09 -7.74
N VAL A 160 11.33 -9.25 -6.52
CA VAL A 160 12.77 -9.22 -6.25
C VAL A 160 13.44 -10.47 -6.81
N ALA A 161 12.90 -11.66 -6.53
CA ALA A 161 13.40 -12.92 -7.06
C ALA A 161 13.36 -12.94 -8.59
N LEU A 162 12.24 -12.52 -9.18
CA LEU A 162 12.05 -12.44 -10.62
C LEU A 162 13.12 -11.53 -11.27
N HIS A 163 13.37 -10.36 -10.71
CA HIS A 163 14.41 -9.45 -11.21
C HIS A 163 15.81 -10.09 -11.10
N GLY A 164 16.09 -10.76 -10.00
CA GLY A 164 17.34 -11.51 -9.82
C GLY A 164 17.53 -12.58 -10.91
N GLN A 165 16.52 -13.40 -11.17
CA GLN A 165 16.57 -14.41 -12.23
C GLN A 165 16.73 -13.81 -13.62
N ALA A 166 16.07 -12.66 -13.90
CA ALA A 166 16.23 -11.94 -15.17
C ALA A 166 17.67 -11.48 -15.38
N ILE A 167 18.36 -11.00 -14.33
CA ILE A 167 19.78 -10.64 -14.38
C ILE A 167 20.65 -11.87 -14.68
N VAL A 168 20.39 -13.01 -14.02
CA VAL A 168 21.16 -14.26 -14.26
C VAL A 168 20.97 -14.73 -15.70
N ALA A 169 19.74 -14.72 -16.22
CA ALA A 169 19.48 -15.08 -17.62
C ALA A 169 20.21 -14.14 -18.59
N ALA A 170 20.18 -12.83 -18.36
CA ALA A 170 20.88 -11.84 -19.18
C ALA A 170 22.41 -12.02 -19.14
N ALA A 171 22.98 -12.33 -17.98
CA ALA A 171 24.41 -12.63 -17.84
C ALA A 171 24.83 -13.85 -18.67
N HIS A 172 24.07 -14.95 -18.60
CA HIS A 172 24.34 -16.12 -19.40
C HIS A 172 24.09 -15.92 -20.90
N ALA A 173 23.12 -15.08 -21.26
CA ALA A 173 22.93 -14.65 -22.65
C ALA A 173 24.16 -13.89 -23.19
N ALA A 174 24.74 -13.00 -22.37
CA ALA A 174 25.96 -12.28 -22.73
C ALA A 174 27.18 -13.22 -22.83
N LEU A 175 27.33 -14.17 -21.88
CA LEU A 175 28.38 -15.17 -21.94
C LEU A 175 28.26 -16.04 -23.21
N SER A 176 27.05 -16.50 -23.54
CA SER A 176 26.79 -17.26 -24.77
C SER A 176 27.21 -16.47 -26.00
N LYS A 177 26.81 -15.20 -26.10
CA LYS A 177 27.11 -14.30 -27.24
C LYS A 177 28.62 -14.05 -27.40
N ASN A 178 29.34 -13.95 -26.30
CA ASN A 178 30.77 -13.60 -26.27
C ASN A 178 31.69 -14.83 -26.32
N SER A 179 31.15 -16.05 -26.32
CA SER A 179 31.94 -17.28 -26.40
C SER A 179 32.53 -17.48 -27.80
N ALA A 180 33.77 -17.95 -27.86
CA ALA A 180 34.46 -18.27 -29.12
C ALA A 180 34.16 -19.71 -29.59
N LEU A 181 33.84 -20.62 -28.69
CA LEU A 181 33.58 -22.03 -28.97
C LEU A 181 32.08 -22.31 -29.02
N LEU A 182 31.63 -23.10 -30.00
CA LEU A 182 30.22 -23.48 -30.11
C LEU A 182 29.73 -24.22 -28.85
N ALA A 183 30.53 -25.06 -28.27
CA ALA A 183 30.20 -25.80 -27.04
C ALA A 183 29.88 -24.84 -25.87
N ASP A 184 30.66 -23.78 -25.70
CA ASP A 184 30.46 -22.79 -24.65
C ASP A 184 29.22 -21.95 -24.96
N MET A 185 28.99 -21.55 -26.23
CA MET A 185 27.77 -20.88 -26.67
C MET A 185 26.52 -21.70 -26.29
N GLN A 186 26.54 -23.00 -26.61
CA GLN A 186 25.44 -23.93 -26.32
C GLN A 186 25.25 -24.15 -24.81
N SER A 187 26.34 -24.28 -24.04
CA SER A 187 26.31 -24.42 -22.60
C SER A 187 25.63 -23.22 -21.95
N HIS A 188 26.04 -22.00 -22.30
CA HIS A 188 25.42 -20.79 -21.74
C HIS A 188 24.01 -20.56 -22.25
N ALA A 189 23.67 -20.93 -23.50
CA ALA A 189 22.31 -20.92 -23.99
C ALA A 189 21.41 -21.89 -23.20
N GLN A 190 21.92 -23.08 -22.84
CA GLN A 190 21.20 -24.01 -21.95
C GLN A 190 20.99 -23.40 -20.54
N HIS A 191 21.96 -22.68 -20.02
CA HIS A 191 21.80 -21.96 -18.76
C HIS A 191 20.69 -20.91 -18.79
N VAL A 192 20.54 -20.16 -19.91
CA VAL A 192 19.41 -19.24 -20.10
C VAL A 192 18.09 -19.99 -20.01
N ILE A 193 17.95 -21.13 -20.71
CA ILE A 193 16.74 -21.96 -20.65
C ILE A 193 16.47 -22.44 -19.22
N ASN A 194 17.49 -22.92 -18.53
CA ASN A 194 17.36 -23.44 -17.17
C ASN A 194 16.87 -22.36 -16.19
N VAL A 195 17.37 -21.12 -16.31
CA VAL A 195 16.94 -19.99 -15.48
C VAL A 195 15.48 -19.60 -15.80
N ILE A 196 15.09 -19.64 -17.07
CA ILE A 196 13.73 -19.33 -17.49
C ILE A 196 12.73 -20.36 -16.97
N ASP A 197 13.06 -21.65 -17.09
CA ASP A 197 12.16 -22.76 -16.76
C ASP A 197 12.27 -23.27 -15.32
N GLY A 198 13.23 -22.76 -14.52
CA GLY A 198 13.48 -23.24 -13.18
C GLY A 198 14.13 -24.63 -13.13
N LEU A 199 14.84 -25.03 -14.18
CA LEU A 199 15.60 -26.26 -14.20
C LEU A 199 16.95 -26.03 -13.51
N GLY A 200 17.56 -27.07 -12.98
CA GLY A 200 18.84 -26.96 -12.26
C GLY A 200 19.92 -26.23 -13.06
N GLY A 201 20.83 -25.52 -12.36
CA GLY A 201 21.90 -24.75 -12.96
C GLY A 201 22.12 -23.41 -12.27
N PRO A 202 22.44 -22.33 -13.00
CA PRO A 202 22.82 -21.06 -12.37
C PRO A 202 21.64 -20.28 -11.74
N GLY A 203 20.39 -20.68 -12.00
CA GLY A 203 19.20 -20.12 -11.39
C GLY A 203 18.92 -20.66 -9.99
N ASP A 204 17.87 -20.19 -9.35
CA ASP A 204 17.43 -20.60 -8.02
C ASP A 204 16.53 -21.86 -8.00
N GLY A 205 16.23 -22.42 -9.15
CA GLY A 205 15.47 -23.66 -9.31
C GLY A 205 13.94 -23.47 -9.36
N VAL A 206 13.42 -22.23 -9.23
CA VAL A 206 11.99 -21.94 -9.36
C VAL A 206 11.65 -21.49 -10.78
N GLY A 207 12.44 -20.58 -11.34
CA GLY A 207 12.34 -20.12 -12.70
C GLY A 207 11.59 -18.81 -12.88
N LEU A 208 12.02 -18.10 -13.90
CA LEU A 208 11.52 -16.76 -14.22
C LEU A 208 10.04 -16.77 -14.62
N LEU A 209 9.59 -17.78 -15.37
CA LEU A 209 8.19 -17.90 -15.78
C LEU A 209 7.27 -18.14 -14.58
N ALA A 210 7.68 -19.01 -13.66
CA ALA A 210 6.91 -19.28 -12.43
C ALA A 210 6.77 -18.03 -11.56
N TYR A 211 7.83 -17.22 -11.43
CA TYR A 211 7.75 -15.96 -10.71
C TYR A 211 6.86 -14.93 -11.40
N ALA A 212 6.87 -14.86 -12.73
CA ALA A 212 6.00 -13.97 -13.47
C ALA A 212 4.52 -14.34 -13.28
N ASP A 213 4.19 -15.63 -13.32
CA ASP A 213 2.83 -16.11 -13.05
C ASP A 213 2.41 -15.86 -11.61
N GLU A 214 3.29 -16.10 -10.64
CA GLU A 214 3.01 -15.80 -9.23
C GLU A 214 2.77 -14.29 -9.01
N ALA A 215 3.56 -13.43 -9.65
CA ALA A 215 3.34 -11.98 -9.57
C ALA A 215 1.95 -11.58 -10.08
N LYS A 216 1.47 -12.22 -11.17
CA LYS A 216 0.09 -12.01 -11.68
C LYS A 216 -0.97 -12.46 -10.68
N ILE A 217 -0.75 -13.61 -10.03
CA ILE A 217 -1.67 -14.14 -9.00
C ILE A 217 -1.79 -13.15 -7.85
N GLN A 218 -0.67 -12.66 -7.32
CA GLN A 218 -0.65 -11.72 -6.20
C GLN A 218 -1.29 -10.37 -6.58
N ALA A 219 -0.98 -9.84 -7.77
CA ALA A 219 -1.60 -8.60 -8.25
C ALA A 219 -3.12 -8.75 -8.47
N ALA A 220 -3.57 -9.86 -9.03
CA ALA A 220 -4.98 -10.14 -9.20
C ALA A 220 -5.71 -10.26 -7.85
N ALA A 221 -5.08 -10.91 -6.85
CA ALA A 221 -5.61 -11.02 -5.49
C ALA A 221 -5.74 -9.65 -4.82
N ALA A 222 -4.70 -8.80 -4.93
CA ALA A 222 -4.76 -7.43 -4.40
C ALA A 222 -5.93 -6.64 -4.99
N ARG A 223 -6.06 -6.66 -6.32
CA ARG A 223 -7.16 -5.98 -7.04
C ARG A 223 -8.54 -6.52 -6.66
N ALA A 224 -8.68 -7.83 -6.46
CA ALA A 224 -9.95 -8.44 -6.08
C ALA A 224 -10.35 -8.07 -4.64
N ASN A 225 -9.38 -7.85 -3.75
CA ASN A 225 -9.61 -7.51 -2.35
C ASN A 225 -9.90 -6.01 -2.12
N ASP A 226 -9.54 -5.13 -3.07
CA ASP A 226 -9.80 -3.69 -2.97
C ASP A 226 -10.09 -3.09 -4.37
N PRO A 227 -11.21 -3.49 -5.00
CA PRO A 227 -11.53 -3.15 -6.39
C PRO A 227 -11.89 -1.68 -6.60
N ASP A 228 -12.26 -0.97 -5.53
CA ASP A 228 -12.64 0.44 -5.58
C ASP A 228 -11.45 1.39 -5.38
N ASN A 229 -10.30 0.86 -4.96
CA ASN A 229 -9.08 1.63 -4.77
C ASN A 229 -8.34 1.80 -6.10
N ALA A 230 -8.44 2.98 -6.69
CA ALA A 230 -7.83 3.27 -7.98
C ALA A 230 -6.31 3.00 -8.02
N THR A 231 -5.60 3.25 -6.92
CA THR A 231 -4.15 3.03 -6.80
C THR A 231 -3.83 1.52 -6.86
N VAL A 232 -4.56 0.71 -6.09
CA VAL A 232 -4.42 -0.76 -6.09
C VAL A 232 -4.76 -1.32 -7.48
N VAL A 233 -5.87 -0.87 -8.07
CA VAL A 233 -6.32 -1.35 -9.39
C VAL A 233 -5.30 -1.02 -10.48
N ALA A 234 -4.78 0.22 -10.50
CA ALA A 234 -3.80 0.65 -11.48
C ALA A 234 -2.44 -0.07 -11.29
N GLY A 235 -1.95 -0.16 -10.06
CA GLY A 235 -0.70 -0.86 -9.74
C GLY A 235 -0.78 -2.36 -10.08
N ALA A 236 -1.87 -3.02 -9.71
CA ALA A 236 -2.09 -4.43 -10.06
C ALA A 236 -2.15 -4.66 -11.58
N ALA A 237 -2.81 -3.77 -12.33
CA ALA A 237 -2.85 -3.85 -13.79
C ALA A 237 -1.45 -3.68 -14.40
N ALA A 238 -0.64 -2.76 -13.87
CA ALA A 238 0.73 -2.56 -14.33
C ALA A 238 1.64 -3.76 -14.02
N VAL A 239 1.51 -4.38 -12.84
CA VAL A 239 2.20 -5.63 -12.48
C VAL A 239 1.85 -6.75 -13.47
N ILE A 240 0.56 -6.96 -13.74
CA ILE A 240 0.10 -8.00 -14.68
C ILE A 240 0.64 -7.74 -16.08
N THR A 241 0.58 -6.50 -16.57
CA THR A 241 1.09 -6.14 -17.90
C THR A 241 2.59 -6.39 -18.02
N ALA A 242 3.37 -6.00 -17.01
CA ALA A 242 4.81 -6.22 -16.98
C ALA A 242 5.16 -7.73 -16.90
N ALA A 243 4.40 -8.50 -16.13
CA ALA A 243 4.58 -9.95 -16.05
C ALA A 243 4.27 -10.64 -17.38
N ASP A 244 3.21 -10.25 -18.09
CA ASP A 244 2.90 -10.76 -19.45
C ASP A 244 4.01 -10.41 -20.44
N GLU A 245 4.56 -9.20 -20.37
CA GLU A 245 5.72 -8.81 -21.19
C GLU A 245 6.96 -9.66 -20.90
N ILE A 246 7.24 -9.94 -19.61
CA ILE A 246 8.33 -10.81 -19.20
C ILE A 246 8.17 -12.21 -19.78
N ILE A 247 6.98 -12.80 -19.69
CA ILE A 247 6.69 -14.13 -20.23
C ILE A 247 6.97 -14.17 -21.74
N VAL A 248 6.45 -13.21 -22.50
CA VAL A 248 6.66 -13.15 -23.95
C VAL A 248 8.15 -13.05 -24.30
N ARG A 249 8.90 -12.21 -23.60
CA ARG A 249 10.33 -12.01 -23.85
C ARG A 249 11.16 -13.22 -23.43
N ALA A 250 10.86 -13.82 -22.29
CA ALA A 250 11.54 -15.02 -21.80
C ALA A 250 11.32 -16.20 -22.75
N GLU A 251 10.11 -16.43 -23.22
CA GLU A 251 9.81 -17.47 -24.21
C GLU A 251 10.52 -17.21 -25.55
N SER A 252 10.62 -15.96 -26.00
CA SER A 252 11.37 -15.60 -27.20
C SER A 252 12.88 -15.86 -27.04
N ALA A 253 13.45 -15.50 -25.87
CA ALA A 253 14.84 -15.79 -25.55
C ALA A 253 15.11 -17.30 -25.53
N LYS A 254 14.23 -18.06 -24.87
CA LYS A 254 14.28 -19.51 -24.77
C LYS A 254 14.23 -20.19 -26.15
N ALA A 255 13.28 -19.81 -27.01
CA ALA A 255 13.18 -20.35 -28.37
C ALA A 255 14.46 -20.09 -29.16
N SER A 256 15.03 -18.88 -29.07
CA SER A 256 16.30 -18.57 -29.74
C SER A 256 17.49 -19.34 -29.15
N ALA A 257 17.53 -19.54 -27.83
CA ALA A 257 18.54 -20.33 -27.15
C ALA A 257 18.49 -21.82 -27.60
N GLN A 258 17.30 -22.38 -27.78
CA GLN A 258 17.10 -23.73 -28.30
C GLN A 258 17.68 -23.87 -29.74
N LEU A 259 17.54 -22.84 -30.57
CA LEU A 259 18.13 -22.83 -31.90
C LEU A 259 19.66 -22.80 -31.87
N VAL A 260 20.26 -22.09 -30.89
CA VAL A 260 21.72 -22.12 -30.66
C VAL A 260 22.17 -23.52 -30.25
N ILE A 261 21.44 -24.20 -29.37
CA ILE A 261 21.77 -25.58 -28.96
C ILE A 261 21.69 -26.56 -30.11
N ALA A 262 20.78 -26.36 -31.05
CA ALA A 262 20.58 -27.21 -32.24
C ALA A 262 21.68 -27.01 -33.29
N LEU A 263 22.56 -26.02 -33.20
CA LEU A 263 23.64 -25.81 -34.16
C LEU A 263 24.63 -26.97 -34.14
N SER A 264 25.04 -27.42 -35.36
CA SER A 264 26.07 -28.47 -35.51
C SER A 264 27.47 -27.85 -35.61
N PRO A 265 28.53 -28.54 -35.16
CA PRO A 265 29.91 -28.11 -35.38
C PRO A 265 30.30 -27.90 -36.84
N THR A 266 29.55 -28.45 -37.77
CA THR A 266 29.76 -28.26 -39.21
C THR A 266 29.19 -26.94 -39.72
N THR A 267 28.28 -26.29 -38.97
CA THR A 267 27.88 -24.93 -39.20
C THR A 267 28.88 -24.02 -38.48
N SER A 268 29.53 -23.13 -39.24
CA SER A 268 30.55 -22.24 -38.65
C SER A 268 30.04 -21.55 -37.37
N PRO A 269 30.70 -21.69 -36.23
CA PRO A 269 30.27 -21.05 -34.97
C PRO A 269 30.30 -19.52 -35.02
N THR A 270 30.98 -18.98 -36.02
CA THR A 270 31.09 -17.53 -36.31
C THR A 270 30.16 -17.08 -37.45
N GLY A 271 29.23 -17.95 -37.88
CA GLY A 271 28.32 -17.64 -38.98
C GLY A 271 27.19 -16.68 -38.59
N THR A 272 26.66 -15.96 -39.55
CA THR A 272 25.57 -14.98 -39.41
C THR A 272 24.32 -15.54 -38.71
N LEU A 273 24.09 -16.84 -38.76
CA LEU A 273 22.92 -17.50 -38.16
C LEU A 273 23.07 -17.62 -36.63
N ALA A 274 24.23 -18.11 -36.12
CA ALA A 274 24.50 -18.17 -34.69
C ALA A 274 24.46 -16.77 -34.06
N ASP A 275 25.06 -15.80 -34.73
CA ASP A 275 25.05 -14.41 -34.34
C ASP A 275 23.63 -13.81 -34.24
N ALA A 276 22.75 -14.15 -35.17
CA ALA A 276 21.37 -13.66 -35.16
C ALA A 276 20.58 -14.26 -33.97
N TYR A 277 20.70 -15.58 -33.71
CA TYR A 277 20.04 -16.20 -32.55
C TYR A 277 20.58 -15.70 -31.23
N LEU A 278 21.89 -15.60 -31.08
CA LEU A 278 22.53 -15.08 -29.85
C LEU A 278 22.21 -13.58 -29.65
N GLY A 279 22.10 -12.82 -30.71
CA GLY A 279 21.63 -11.43 -30.67
C GLY A 279 20.21 -11.33 -30.11
N THR A 280 19.31 -12.22 -30.51
CA THR A 280 17.93 -12.28 -29.99
C THR A 280 17.92 -12.73 -28.53
N VAL A 281 18.67 -13.78 -28.13
CA VAL A 281 18.76 -14.21 -26.72
C VAL A 281 19.21 -13.05 -25.85
N LEU A 282 20.28 -12.36 -26.21
CA LEU A 282 20.82 -11.25 -25.46
C LEU A 282 19.83 -10.08 -25.38
N SER A 283 19.24 -9.68 -26.50
CA SER A 283 18.29 -8.57 -26.55
C SER A 283 17.04 -8.85 -25.69
N GLN A 284 16.41 -10.02 -25.86
CA GLN A 284 15.20 -10.36 -25.12
C GLN A 284 15.49 -10.54 -23.62
N SER A 285 16.62 -11.16 -23.25
CA SER A 285 16.99 -11.26 -21.82
C SER A 285 17.25 -9.89 -21.20
N GLY A 286 17.89 -8.95 -21.91
CA GLY A 286 18.10 -7.58 -21.43
C GLY A 286 16.79 -6.81 -21.25
N LEU A 287 15.84 -6.96 -22.20
CA LEU A 287 14.50 -6.38 -22.10
C LEU A 287 13.67 -7.01 -20.97
N THR A 288 13.90 -8.29 -20.65
CA THR A 288 13.28 -8.96 -19.49
C THR A 288 13.73 -8.32 -18.18
N VAL A 289 15.02 -7.97 -18.04
CA VAL A 289 15.51 -7.25 -16.85
C VAL A 289 14.78 -5.92 -16.67
N ALA A 290 14.63 -5.16 -17.76
CA ALA A 290 13.92 -3.87 -17.70
C ALA A 290 12.43 -4.03 -17.33
N ALA A 291 11.76 -5.04 -17.89
CA ALA A 291 10.37 -5.34 -17.55
C ALA A 291 10.22 -5.83 -16.10
N ALA A 292 11.18 -6.60 -15.57
CA ALA A 292 11.19 -7.02 -14.18
C ALA A 292 11.39 -5.86 -13.20
N ALA A 293 12.24 -4.89 -13.54
CA ALA A 293 12.38 -3.65 -12.77
C ALA A 293 11.08 -2.81 -12.80
N ALA A 294 10.41 -2.74 -13.94
CA ALA A 294 9.12 -2.07 -14.07
C ALA A 294 8.02 -2.76 -13.24
N LEU A 295 7.99 -4.10 -13.23
CA LEU A 295 7.09 -4.88 -12.39
C LEU A 295 7.30 -4.57 -10.90
N TYR A 296 8.54 -4.54 -10.44
CA TYR A 296 8.87 -4.20 -9.06
C TYR A 296 8.40 -2.79 -8.69
N ALA A 297 8.64 -1.79 -9.55
CA ALA A 297 8.16 -0.43 -9.34
C ALA A 297 6.62 -0.37 -9.29
N ALA A 298 5.92 -1.09 -10.17
CA ALA A 298 4.46 -1.17 -10.18
C ALA A 298 3.90 -1.82 -8.91
N ALA A 299 4.59 -2.83 -8.37
CA ALA A 299 4.24 -3.45 -7.10
C ALA A 299 4.38 -2.46 -5.92
N GLN A 300 5.40 -1.60 -5.93
CA GLN A 300 5.54 -0.53 -4.95
C GLN A 300 4.41 0.51 -5.08
N ASP A 301 4.03 0.89 -6.30
CA ASP A 301 2.93 1.83 -6.56
C ASP A 301 1.58 1.27 -6.10
N MET A 302 1.36 -0.04 -6.22
CA MET A 302 0.15 -0.70 -5.75
C MET A 302 -0.09 -0.51 -4.24
N GLY A 303 0.97 -0.41 -3.44
CA GLY A 303 0.92 -0.14 -2.00
C GLY A 303 1.08 1.33 -1.63
N ALA A 304 0.87 2.28 -2.54
CA ALA A 304 0.99 3.69 -2.22
C ALA A 304 -0.12 4.14 -1.26
N PHE A 305 0.26 4.94 -0.26
CA PHE A 305 -0.65 5.55 0.70
C PHE A 305 -1.30 6.78 0.08
N VAL A 306 -2.62 6.84 0.11
CA VAL A 306 -3.43 8.01 -0.25
C VAL A 306 -4.13 8.50 1.03
N PRO A 307 -3.52 9.45 1.79
CA PRO A 307 -4.09 9.87 3.05
C PRO A 307 -5.40 10.62 2.84
N THR A 308 -6.42 10.20 3.58
CA THR A 308 -7.70 10.89 3.68
C THR A 308 -7.83 11.52 5.07
N ASP A 309 -8.82 12.40 5.23
CA ASP A 309 -9.16 12.95 6.54
C ASP A 309 -9.26 11.81 7.55
N GLY A 310 -8.31 11.79 8.45
CA GLY A 310 -8.21 10.81 9.52
C GLY A 310 -9.15 11.14 10.66
N SER A 311 -10.35 11.59 10.40
CA SER A 311 -11.40 11.53 11.39
C SER A 311 -11.65 10.05 11.77
N VAL A 312 -10.62 9.36 12.28
CA VAL A 312 -10.84 8.50 13.43
C VAL A 312 -11.65 9.38 14.33
N ALA A 313 -12.95 9.09 14.46
CA ALA A 313 -13.77 9.78 15.42
C ALA A 313 -12.91 9.95 16.66
N SER A 314 -12.25 11.09 16.78
CA SER A 314 -11.80 11.60 18.05
C SER A 314 -13.02 11.32 18.88
N PRO A 315 -12.97 10.63 20.03
CA PRO A 315 -14.11 10.63 20.90
C PRO A 315 -14.45 12.12 20.97
N SER A 316 -15.45 12.50 20.19
CA SER A 316 -15.80 13.90 20.06
C SER A 316 -16.09 14.31 21.49
N ALA A 317 -15.73 15.52 21.87
CA ALA A 317 -16.24 16.06 23.12
C ALA A 317 -17.78 15.91 23.20
N GLY A 318 -18.45 15.45 22.15
CA GLY A 318 -19.78 14.91 22.04
C GLY A 318 -19.98 13.51 22.61
N ASP A 319 -19.00 12.62 22.60
CA ASP A 319 -19.15 11.28 23.19
C ASP A 319 -19.14 11.31 24.73
N GLU A 320 -18.50 12.31 25.33
CA GLU A 320 -18.68 12.58 26.77
C GLU A 320 -20.02 13.27 27.08
N LEU A 321 -20.62 13.98 26.11
CA LEU A 321 -21.93 14.60 26.29
C LEU A 321 -23.09 13.62 26.10
N VAL A 322 -22.92 12.55 25.30
CA VAL A 322 -23.97 11.56 25.07
C VAL A 322 -24.39 10.83 26.36
N PRO A 323 -23.48 10.37 27.23
CA PRO A 323 -23.89 9.81 28.52
C PRO A 323 -24.49 10.86 29.45
N MET A 324 -24.01 12.12 29.39
CA MET A 324 -24.55 13.20 30.21
C MET A 324 -25.95 13.66 29.80
N ILE A 325 -26.19 13.72 28.46
CA ILE A 325 -27.54 14.01 27.91
C ILE A 325 -28.48 12.83 28.19
N ALA A 326 -28.01 11.58 28.08
CA ALA A 326 -28.80 10.42 28.43
C ALA A 326 -29.10 10.38 29.94
N LEU A 327 -28.17 10.78 30.81
CA LEU A 327 -28.39 10.88 32.25
C LEU A 327 -29.38 12.01 32.60
N LEU A 328 -29.28 13.15 31.93
CA LEU A 328 -30.24 14.26 32.07
C LEU A 328 -31.63 13.91 31.58
N ALA A 329 -31.75 13.18 30.49
CA ALA A 329 -33.03 12.66 29.98
C ALA A 329 -33.64 11.61 30.92
N LEU A 330 -32.81 10.73 31.52
CA LEU A 330 -33.22 9.76 32.52
C LEU A 330 -33.68 10.46 33.82
N ALA A 331 -32.96 11.46 34.26
CA ALA A 331 -33.30 12.23 35.46
C ALA A 331 -34.62 13.03 35.25
N ALA A 332 -34.83 13.62 34.09
CA ALA A 332 -36.08 14.29 33.71
C ALA A 332 -37.24 13.30 33.63
N GLY A 333 -37.02 12.11 33.05
CA GLY A 333 -38.01 11.03 32.99
C GLY A 333 -38.45 10.52 34.36
N VAL A 334 -37.52 10.35 35.31
CA VAL A 334 -37.81 9.92 36.67
C VAL A 334 -38.58 10.99 37.47
N LEU A 335 -38.29 12.27 37.25
CA LEU A 335 -39.04 13.37 37.89
C LEU A 335 -40.48 13.47 37.38
N PHE A 336 -40.73 13.18 36.07
CA PHE A 336 -42.09 13.19 35.50
C PHE A 336 -42.91 11.95 35.89
N THR A 337 -42.30 10.78 35.98
CA THR A 337 -42.99 9.57 36.39
C THR A 337 -43.21 9.50 37.91
N GLY A 338 -42.24 9.97 38.72
CA GLY A 338 -42.38 10.05 40.17
C GLY A 338 -43.44 11.03 40.63
N GLY A 339 -43.58 12.19 39.97
CA GLY A 339 -44.65 13.17 40.24
C GLY A 339 -46.03 12.71 39.88
N GLY A 340 -46.20 11.88 38.82
CA GLY A 340 -47.47 11.30 38.44
C GLY A 340 -48.01 10.26 39.44
N PHE A 341 -47.14 9.44 39.98
CA PHE A 341 -47.51 8.43 41.00
C PHE A 341 -47.91 9.02 42.33
N ALA A 342 -47.29 10.13 42.73
CA ALA A 342 -47.63 10.83 43.96
C ALA A 342 -49.02 11.50 43.90
N MET A 343 -49.49 11.96 42.73
CA MET A 343 -50.83 12.52 42.54
C MET A 343 -51.94 11.49 42.47
N LEU A 344 -51.66 10.28 41.99
CA LEU A 344 -52.64 9.20 41.93
C LEU A 344 -52.89 8.55 43.31
N ARG A 345 -51.91 8.60 44.23
CA ARG A 345 -52.08 8.03 45.57
C ARG A 345 -52.88 8.95 46.52
N ARG A 346 -53.06 10.23 46.20
CA ARG A 346 -53.87 11.14 47.02
C ARG A 346 -55.35 11.20 46.68
N ARG A 347 -55.82 10.47 45.67
CA ARG A 347 -57.24 10.44 45.30
C ARG A 347 -57.99 9.16 45.73
N GLY A 348 -57.36 8.31 46.50
CA GLY A 348 -57.94 7.02 46.90
C GLY A 348 -58.26 6.84 48.37
N VAL A 349 -58.55 7.94 49.09
CA VAL A 349 -59.15 7.81 50.47
C VAL A 349 -60.16 8.93 50.62
N VAL A 350 -61.39 8.70 50.18
CA VAL A 350 -62.68 9.17 50.77
C VAL A 350 -63.78 8.31 50.17
N ALA A 351 -64.35 7.49 51.00
CA ALA A 351 -65.64 6.86 51.17
C ALA A 351 -65.56 5.37 51.32
#